data_19fe2bcb97f7f81f5fecf62170a491a0
#
_entry.id   19fe2bcb97f7f81f5fecf62170a491a0
#
_cell.length_a   1.000
_cell.length_b   1.000
_cell.length_c   1.000
_cell.angle_alpha   90.00
_cell.angle_beta   90.00
_cell.angle_gamma   90.00
#
_symmetry.space_group_name_H-M   'P 1'
#
loop_
_entity.id
_entity.type
_entity.pdbx_description
1 polymer ?
#
loop_
_entity_poly.entity_id
_entity_poly.type
_entity_poly.pdbx_seq_one_letter_code
_entity_poly.pdbx_strand_id
1 'polypeptide(L)'
;VKARKNAVVEQLRNGVESLMGHKMITLVRGKASFKDQHTVIVGEDEYSADYIIIATGSVSASLPVPGADLPGILTSREILDIEDVPRRLCVIGGGVIGLEFASIFRSFGSEVTVLEYCKDILPRFDTDLAKRLKQSLCKRGIEINTQAQVTGIEMFGQVRDDNSQCHSERCEESLYRVTFVRKGKEECVEADKVLMAVGRRANVASLNLADVGIEFSPRGIVVNDFMQTSVPHIYAVGDINGQMMLAHAATFQGITALDHIMGLGNDIDLSVMPAAVFTSPEAASVGMTEDECKEKGIPVKCLKSFFRANGKAVTMAETDGFCKVVLAAAPKDDTLSPYPEGQILGCHLYGPHASDIIQEACAMISRKASLAEFQSVIHTHPTLTEVLQSALHS
;
A
#
# COMPACT_ATOMS: atom_id res chain seq x y z
N VAL A 1 -9.28 -7.26 20.61
CA VAL A 1 -8.45 -6.93 19.43
C VAL A 1 -7.50 -5.79 19.75
N LYS A 2 -7.98 -4.62 20.23
CA LYS A 2 -7.17 -3.41 20.54
C LYS A 2 -6.01 -3.71 21.51
N ALA A 3 -6.28 -4.41 22.62
CA ALA A 3 -5.22 -4.78 23.59
C ALA A 3 -4.12 -5.64 22.94
N ARG A 4 -4.48 -6.63 22.10
CA ARG A 4 -3.49 -7.43 21.36
C ARG A 4 -2.69 -6.59 20.38
N LYS A 5 -3.34 -5.71 19.60
CA LYS A 5 -2.67 -4.78 18.70
C LYS A 5 -1.64 -3.93 19.46
N ASN A 6 -2.05 -3.34 20.59
CA ASN A 6 -1.16 -2.50 21.40
C ASN A 6 0.06 -3.28 21.92
N ALA A 7 -0.14 -4.51 22.41
CA ALA A 7 0.96 -5.36 22.88
C ALA A 7 1.95 -5.70 21.76
N VAL A 8 1.46 -6.01 20.55
CA VAL A 8 2.32 -6.27 19.38
C VAL A 8 3.11 -5.03 18.97
N VAL A 9 2.43 -3.87 18.90
CA VAL A 9 3.09 -2.59 18.55
C VAL A 9 4.15 -2.24 19.60
N GLU A 10 3.87 -2.41 20.88
CA GLU A 10 4.81 -2.16 21.96
C GLU A 10 6.04 -3.08 21.87
N GLN A 11 5.82 -4.37 21.63
CA GLN A 11 6.92 -5.33 21.47
C GLN A 11 7.85 -4.93 20.30
N LEU A 12 7.28 -4.59 19.13
CA LEU A 12 8.07 -4.19 17.96
C LEU A 12 8.79 -2.85 18.19
N ARG A 13 8.12 -1.89 18.82
CA ARG A 13 8.72 -0.60 19.17
C ARG A 13 9.91 -0.78 20.11
N ASN A 14 9.77 -1.61 21.14
CA ASN A 14 10.87 -1.90 22.09
C ASN A 14 12.06 -2.53 21.39
N GLY A 15 11.83 -3.36 20.36
CA GLY A 15 12.90 -3.90 19.50
C GLY A 15 13.67 -2.79 18.77
N VAL A 16 12.96 -1.83 18.16
CA VAL A 16 13.60 -0.67 17.49
C VAL A 16 14.33 0.23 18.51
N GLU A 17 13.71 0.50 19.67
CA GLU A 17 14.36 1.31 20.74
C GLU A 17 15.65 0.65 21.23
N SER A 18 15.69 -0.68 21.34
CA SER A 18 16.90 -1.42 21.68
C SER A 18 18.01 -1.22 20.63
N LEU A 19 17.68 -1.23 19.33
CA LEU A 19 18.64 -0.94 18.27
C LEU A 19 19.15 0.50 18.34
N MET A 20 18.27 1.46 18.63
CA MET A 20 18.64 2.87 18.79
C MET A 20 19.52 3.14 20.01
N GLY A 21 19.55 2.24 20.98
CA GLY A 21 20.48 2.28 22.14
C GLY A 21 21.91 1.88 21.84
N HIS A 22 22.27 1.55 20.59
CA HIS A 22 23.63 1.18 20.23
C HIS A 22 24.59 2.36 20.41
N LYS A 23 25.79 2.11 20.96
CA LYS A 23 26.81 3.14 21.32
C LYS A 23 27.24 4.08 20.17
N MET A 24 27.06 3.66 18.94
CA MET A 24 27.38 4.45 17.73
C MET A 24 26.22 5.33 17.28
N ILE A 25 25.07 5.31 17.97
CA ILE A 25 23.88 6.06 17.60
C ILE A 25 23.60 7.11 18.68
N THR A 26 23.46 8.36 18.27
CA THR A 26 22.95 9.44 19.12
C THR A 26 21.49 9.70 18.73
N LEU A 27 20.56 9.34 19.62
CA LEU A 27 19.14 9.56 19.41
C LEU A 27 18.74 10.93 19.96
N VAL A 28 18.32 11.83 19.08
CA VAL A 28 17.77 13.15 19.44
C VAL A 28 16.28 13.17 19.17
N ARG A 29 15.48 13.47 20.18
CA ARG A 29 14.01 13.54 20.08
C ARG A 29 13.57 14.98 19.86
N GLY A 30 12.88 15.24 18.75
CA GLY A 30 12.36 16.56 18.44
C GLY A 30 11.93 16.69 16.99
N LYS A 31 11.48 17.88 16.64
CA LYS A 31 11.08 18.22 15.28
C LYS A 31 12.26 18.90 14.59
N ALA A 32 12.82 18.24 13.58
CA ALA A 32 13.98 18.71 12.85
C ALA A 32 13.62 19.61 11.68
N SER A 33 14.47 20.60 11.38
CA SER A 33 14.43 21.42 10.16
C SER A 33 15.85 21.80 9.74
N PHE A 34 16.07 22.09 8.46
CA PHE A 34 17.34 22.57 7.97
C PHE A 34 17.56 24.03 8.39
N LYS A 35 18.78 24.34 8.87
CA LYS A 35 19.33 25.69 9.01
C LYS A 35 20.09 26.09 7.76
N ASP A 36 20.91 25.19 7.26
CA ASP A 36 21.67 25.26 6.03
C ASP A 36 21.88 23.85 5.47
N GLN A 37 22.68 23.70 4.40
CA GLN A 37 22.87 22.42 3.72
C GLN A 37 23.58 21.36 4.58
N HIS A 38 24.31 21.75 5.63
CA HIS A 38 25.08 20.85 6.51
C HIS A 38 24.55 20.81 7.94
N THR A 39 23.59 21.69 8.29
CA THR A 39 23.13 21.86 9.68
C THR A 39 21.63 21.66 9.80
N VAL A 40 21.25 20.82 10.74
CA VAL A 40 19.86 20.56 11.14
C VAL A 40 19.63 21.10 12.54
N ILE A 41 18.49 21.74 12.77
CA ILE A 41 18.07 22.29 14.07
C ILE A 41 17.00 21.36 14.68
N VAL A 42 17.13 21.07 15.98
CA VAL A 42 16.09 20.42 16.78
C VAL A 42 15.88 21.21 18.07
N GLY A 43 14.80 21.96 18.17
CA GLY A 43 14.59 22.93 19.25
C GLY A 43 15.57 24.10 19.11
N GLU A 44 16.46 24.26 20.11
CA GLU A 44 17.54 25.27 20.12
C GLU A 44 18.90 24.68 19.74
N ASP A 45 19.01 23.35 19.62
CA ASP A 45 20.24 22.65 19.34
C ASP A 45 20.51 22.52 17.85
N GLU A 46 21.78 22.65 17.47
CA GLU A 46 22.28 22.52 16.10
C GLU A 46 23.13 21.26 15.94
N TYR A 47 22.89 20.51 14.87
CA TYR A 47 23.60 19.29 14.52
C TYR A 47 24.13 19.39 13.10
N SER A 48 25.44 19.23 12.92
CA SER A 48 26.08 19.22 11.60
C SER A 48 26.58 17.84 11.24
N ALA A 49 26.54 17.51 9.94
CA ALA A 49 26.98 16.22 9.42
C ALA A 49 27.56 16.37 8.00
N ASP A 50 28.45 15.44 7.63
CA ASP A 50 28.97 15.33 6.28
C ASP A 50 27.89 14.84 5.28
N TYR A 51 26.98 13.95 5.74
CA TYR A 51 25.86 13.43 4.97
C TYR A 51 24.58 13.50 5.80
N ILE A 52 23.46 13.79 5.11
CA ILE A 52 22.14 13.86 5.75
C ILE A 52 21.17 12.96 4.97
N ILE A 53 20.44 12.11 5.67
CA ILE A 53 19.39 11.28 5.09
C ILE A 53 18.03 11.74 5.64
N ILE A 54 17.15 12.20 4.77
CA ILE A 54 15.79 12.61 5.10
C ILE A 54 14.88 11.36 5.00
N ALA A 55 14.30 10.94 6.13
CA ALA A 55 13.40 9.80 6.23
C ALA A 55 12.11 10.14 6.99
N THR A 56 11.56 11.35 6.77
CA THR A 56 10.42 11.89 7.52
C THR A 56 9.06 11.30 7.12
N GLY A 57 9.05 10.41 6.15
CA GLY A 57 7.88 9.61 5.80
C GLY A 57 6.74 10.40 5.15
N SER A 58 5.53 10.00 5.44
CA SER A 58 4.30 10.55 4.86
C SER A 58 3.20 10.79 5.89
N VAL A 59 2.19 11.57 5.52
CA VAL A 59 0.97 11.80 6.29
C VAL A 59 -0.25 11.41 5.46
N SER A 60 -1.36 11.09 6.11
CA SER A 60 -2.63 10.82 5.43
C SER A 60 -3.07 12.05 4.62
N ALA A 61 -3.52 11.80 3.40
CA ALA A 61 -4.15 12.82 2.58
C ALA A 61 -5.63 12.98 2.97
N SER A 62 -6.17 14.18 2.78
CA SER A 62 -7.59 14.48 2.93
C SER A 62 -8.15 15.01 1.62
N LEU A 63 -9.46 14.91 1.43
CA LEU A 63 -10.16 15.53 0.32
C LEU A 63 -10.51 16.99 0.65
N PRO A 64 -10.38 17.90 -0.32
CA PRO A 64 -10.79 19.30 -0.16
C PRO A 64 -12.30 19.45 -0.38
N VAL A 65 -13.11 18.75 0.41
CA VAL A 65 -14.58 18.80 0.34
C VAL A 65 -15.16 19.29 1.67
N PRO A 66 -16.32 19.94 1.68
CA PRO A 66 -17.00 20.33 2.90
C PRO A 66 -17.17 19.14 3.86
N GLY A 67 -16.86 19.35 5.13
CA GLY A 67 -17.02 18.36 6.19
C GLY A 67 -15.92 17.30 6.28
N ALA A 68 -14.85 17.39 5.49
CA ALA A 68 -13.72 16.44 5.56
C ALA A 68 -12.93 16.53 6.89
N ASP A 69 -13.11 17.59 7.65
CA ASP A 69 -12.47 17.88 8.93
C ASP A 69 -13.41 17.73 10.13
N LEU A 70 -14.63 17.24 9.91
CA LEU A 70 -15.60 17.00 11.00
C LEU A 70 -15.05 16.01 12.03
N PRO A 71 -15.39 16.19 13.34
CA PRO A 71 -15.09 15.22 14.37
C PRO A 71 -15.63 13.83 13.99
N GLY A 72 -14.80 12.78 14.09
CA GLY A 72 -15.19 11.41 13.74
C GLY A 72 -14.97 11.01 12.28
N ILE A 73 -14.44 11.92 11.44
CA ILE A 73 -13.78 11.52 10.19
C ILE A 73 -12.39 11.03 10.56
N LEU A 74 -12.14 9.74 10.32
CA LEU A 74 -10.95 9.04 10.78
C LEU A 74 -9.95 8.87 9.64
N THR A 75 -8.67 8.90 9.93
CA THR A 75 -7.63 8.38 9.05
C THR A 75 -7.23 6.95 9.46
N SER A 76 -6.28 6.37 8.75
CA SER A 76 -5.75 5.03 9.08
C SER A 76 -5.11 4.96 10.48
N ARG A 77 -4.76 6.10 11.09
CA ARG A 77 -4.20 6.16 12.43
C ARG A 77 -5.32 6.07 13.48
N GLU A 78 -6.31 6.95 13.40
CA GLU A 78 -7.38 7.05 14.39
C GLU A 78 -8.28 5.82 14.41
N ILE A 79 -8.58 5.23 13.23
CA ILE A 79 -9.42 4.03 13.15
C ILE A 79 -8.81 2.80 13.85
N LEU A 80 -7.48 2.76 14.01
CA LEU A 80 -6.80 1.70 14.77
C LEU A 80 -7.02 1.80 16.28
N ASP A 81 -7.48 2.94 16.77
CA ASP A 81 -7.62 3.22 18.19
C ASP A 81 -9.08 3.40 18.66
N ILE A 82 -10.07 3.23 17.76
CA ILE A 82 -11.48 3.25 18.16
C ILE A 82 -11.79 2.13 19.16
N GLU A 83 -12.75 2.39 20.05
CA GLU A 83 -13.12 1.44 21.11
C GLU A 83 -14.17 0.46 20.63
N ASP A 84 -15.17 0.96 19.93
CA ASP A 84 -16.30 0.18 19.45
C ASP A 84 -16.26 -0.03 17.93
N VAL A 85 -16.76 -1.18 17.51
CA VAL A 85 -16.93 -1.48 16.08
C VAL A 85 -18.17 -0.75 15.57
N PRO A 86 -18.05 0.18 14.60
CA PRO A 86 -19.21 0.88 14.07
C PRO A 86 -20.13 -0.11 13.33
N ARG A 87 -21.42 0.08 13.44
CA ARG A 87 -22.40 -0.73 12.70
C ARG A 87 -22.24 -0.47 11.20
N ARG A 88 -22.11 0.81 10.79
CA ARG A 88 -21.95 1.23 9.40
C ARG A 88 -20.65 2.02 9.26
N LEU A 89 -19.80 1.57 8.36
CA LEU A 89 -18.53 2.23 8.03
C LEU A 89 -18.55 2.65 6.56
N CYS A 90 -18.39 3.95 6.31
CA CYS A 90 -18.10 4.45 4.97
C CYS A 90 -16.58 4.63 4.82
N VAL A 91 -15.99 4.02 3.81
CA VAL A 91 -14.57 4.14 3.45
C VAL A 91 -14.46 4.96 2.18
N ILE A 92 -13.80 6.10 2.25
CA ILE A 92 -13.52 6.96 1.10
C ILE A 92 -12.11 6.63 0.59
N GLY A 93 -12.04 5.97 -0.57
CA GLY A 93 -10.84 5.46 -1.23
C GLY A 93 -10.76 3.94 -1.29
N GLY A 94 -10.69 3.39 -2.49
CA GLY A 94 -10.57 1.96 -2.80
C GLY A 94 -9.12 1.52 -3.06
N GLY A 95 -8.15 2.23 -2.48
CA GLY A 95 -6.74 1.84 -2.45
C GLY A 95 -6.45 0.79 -1.39
N VAL A 96 -5.15 0.44 -1.22
CA VAL A 96 -4.69 -0.60 -0.29
C VAL A 96 -5.26 -0.40 1.12
N ILE A 97 -5.02 0.77 1.72
CA ILE A 97 -5.44 1.08 3.10
C ILE A 97 -6.97 0.97 3.25
N GLY A 98 -7.73 1.56 2.32
CA GLY A 98 -9.19 1.56 2.39
C GLY A 98 -9.78 0.15 2.32
N LEU A 99 -9.24 -0.70 1.43
CA LEU A 99 -9.72 -2.07 1.27
C LEU A 99 -9.33 -2.99 2.43
N GLU A 100 -8.15 -2.80 3.02
CA GLU A 100 -7.72 -3.55 4.21
C GLU A 100 -8.66 -3.26 5.38
N PHE A 101 -8.93 -1.98 5.68
CA PHE A 101 -9.89 -1.64 6.73
C PHE A 101 -11.31 -2.07 6.40
N ALA A 102 -11.74 -1.95 5.13
CA ALA A 102 -13.04 -2.47 4.70
C ALA A 102 -13.17 -3.98 4.99
N SER A 103 -12.13 -4.75 4.69
CA SER A 103 -12.07 -6.19 4.95
C SER A 103 -12.08 -6.52 6.44
N ILE A 104 -11.29 -5.79 7.25
CA ILE A 104 -11.23 -5.95 8.71
C ILE A 104 -12.58 -5.67 9.35
N PHE A 105 -13.18 -4.49 9.08
CA PHE A 105 -14.44 -4.10 9.72
C PHE A 105 -15.62 -4.94 9.22
N ARG A 106 -15.60 -5.37 7.96
CA ARG A 106 -16.58 -6.36 7.49
C ARG A 106 -16.48 -7.67 8.26
N SER A 107 -15.27 -8.12 8.55
CA SER A 107 -15.04 -9.33 9.37
C SER A 107 -15.50 -9.17 10.83
N PHE A 108 -15.52 -7.94 11.33
CA PHE A 108 -16.07 -7.61 12.65
C PHE A 108 -17.59 -7.44 12.67
N GLY A 109 -18.24 -7.51 11.50
CA GLY A 109 -19.71 -7.45 11.38
C GLY A 109 -20.26 -6.10 10.94
N SER A 110 -19.41 -5.11 10.63
CA SER A 110 -19.86 -3.82 10.10
C SER A 110 -20.50 -3.98 8.72
N GLU A 111 -21.51 -3.16 8.43
CA GLU A 111 -21.95 -2.85 7.09
C GLU A 111 -20.94 -1.87 6.49
N VAL A 112 -20.23 -2.29 5.43
CA VAL A 112 -19.13 -1.48 4.88
C VAL A 112 -19.44 -1.06 3.45
N THR A 113 -19.37 0.25 3.21
CA THR A 113 -19.47 0.84 1.87
C THR A 113 -18.16 1.56 1.54
N VAL A 114 -17.56 1.21 0.39
CA VAL A 114 -16.36 1.84 -0.16
C VAL A 114 -16.76 2.75 -1.32
N LEU A 115 -16.31 4.01 -1.27
CA LEU A 115 -16.47 5.00 -2.34
C LEU A 115 -15.11 5.25 -3.00
N GLU A 116 -14.96 4.83 -4.27
CA GLU A 116 -13.72 4.98 -5.03
C GLU A 116 -13.95 5.91 -6.23
N TYR A 117 -13.10 6.92 -6.36
CA TYR A 117 -13.14 7.89 -7.45
C TYR A 117 -12.77 7.26 -8.81
N CYS A 118 -11.76 6.38 -8.81
CA CYS A 118 -11.28 5.73 -10.01
C CYS A 118 -12.28 4.72 -10.57
N LYS A 119 -12.06 4.29 -11.82
CA LYS A 119 -12.86 3.29 -12.51
C LYS A 119 -12.84 1.93 -11.81
N ASP A 120 -11.70 1.54 -11.29
CA ASP A 120 -11.45 0.28 -10.58
C ASP A 120 -10.79 0.53 -9.23
N ILE A 121 -10.89 -0.41 -8.30
CA ILE A 121 -10.10 -0.41 -7.05
C ILE A 121 -8.63 -0.68 -7.37
N LEU A 122 -7.72 -0.36 -6.44
CA LEU A 122 -6.28 -0.64 -6.58
C LEU A 122 -5.71 -0.17 -7.93
N PRO A 123 -5.78 1.10 -8.29
CA PRO A 123 -5.50 1.59 -9.64
C PRO A 123 -4.03 1.39 -10.11
N ARG A 124 -3.14 0.96 -9.21
CA ARG A 124 -1.73 0.62 -9.52
C ARG A 124 -1.49 -0.89 -9.65
N PHE A 125 -2.50 -1.71 -9.48
CA PHE A 125 -2.41 -3.16 -9.62
C PHE A 125 -2.92 -3.60 -11.00
N ASP A 126 -2.58 -4.84 -11.37
CA ASP A 126 -3.09 -5.44 -12.60
C ASP A 126 -4.63 -5.38 -12.64
N THR A 127 -5.19 -4.98 -13.78
CA THR A 127 -6.63 -4.77 -13.94
C THR A 127 -7.45 -6.05 -13.73
N ASP A 128 -6.93 -7.22 -14.14
CA ASP A 128 -7.61 -8.50 -13.91
C ASP A 128 -7.66 -8.82 -12.41
N LEU A 129 -6.56 -8.59 -11.70
CA LEU A 129 -6.47 -8.75 -10.25
C LEU A 129 -7.49 -7.83 -9.56
N ALA A 130 -7.47 -6.55 -9.86
CA ALA A 130 -8.33 -5.55 -9.23
C ALA A 130 -9.81 -5.88 -9.41
N LYS A 131 -10.23 -6.25 -10.62
CA LYS A 131 -11.63 -6.63 -10.94
C LYS A 131 -12.06 -7.87 -10.20
N ARG A 132 -11.23 -8.92 -10.15
CA ARG A 132 -11.56 -10.17 -9.47
C ARG A 132 -11.58 -10.02 -7.96
N LEU A 133 -10.61 -9.31 -7.39
CA LEU A 133 -10.61 -8.99 -5.97
C LEU A 133 -11.86 -8.18 -5.57
N LYS A 134 -12.25 -7.18 -6.38
CA LYS A 134 -13.50 -6.44 -6.17
C LYS A 134 -14.71 -7.38 -6.12
N GLN A 135 -14.81 -8.31 -7.07
CA GLN A 135 -15.90 -9.30 -7.08
C GLN A 135 -15.90 -10.18 -5.82
N SER A 136 -14.72 -10.63 -5.39
CA SER A 136 -14.55 -11.42 -4.16
C SER A 136 -15.00 -10.64 -2.92
N LEU A 137 -14.52 -9.41 -2.75
CA LEU A 137 -14.90 -8.55 -1.63
C LEU A 137 -16.41 -8.23 -1.61
N CYS A 138 -17.01 -7.98 -2.78
CA CYS A 138 -18.45 -7.78 -2.89
C CYS A 138 -19.26 -9.02 -2.49
N LYS A 139 -18.82 -10.23 -2.87
CA LYS A 139 -19.45 -11.49 -2.42
C LYS A 139 -19.37 -11.67 -0.91
N ARG A 140 -18.35 -11.12 -0.27
CA ARG A 140 -18.21 -11.10 1.19
C ARG A 140 -19.03 -10.01 1.89
N GLY A 141 -19.81 -9.24 1.12
CA GLY A 141 -20.76 -8.26 1.63
C GLY A 141 -20.18 -6.86 1.83
N ILE A 142 -19.07 -6.52 1.16
CA ILE A 142 -18.59 -5.14 1.09
C ILE A 142 -19.22 -4.48 -0.13
N GLU A 143 -19.93 -3.39 0.06
CA GLU A 143 -20.44 -2.58 -1.05
C GLU A 143 -19.30 -1.70 -1.61
N ILE A 144 -18.99 -1.81 -2.91
CA ILE A 144 -17.91 -1.04 -3.54
C ILE A 144 -18.46 -0.24 -4.73
N ASN A 145 -18.53 1.06 -4.53
CA ASN A 145 -18.99 2.04 -5.52
C ASN A 145 -17.76 2.70 -6.17
N THR A 146 -17.43 2.30 -7.40
CA THR A 146 -16.38 2.93 -8.21
C THR A 146 -16.95 4.05 -9.06
N GLN A 147 -16.10 4.98 -9.53
CA GLN A 147 -16.47 6.23 -10.20
C GLN A 147 -17.41 7.09 -9.31
N ALA A 148 -17.20 7.04 -8.00
CA ALA A 148 -17.93 7.77 -6.98
C ALA A 148 -17.11 8.97 -6.51
N GLN A 149 -17.42 10.15 -6.99
CA GLN A 149 -16.76 11.40 -6.59
C GLN A 149 -17.46 11.96 -5.36
N VAL A 150 -16.82 11.85 -4.19
CA VAL A 150 -17.34 12.46 -2.96
C VAL A 150 -17.33 13.97 -3.10
N THR A 151 -18.45 14.61 -2.76
CA THR A 151 -18.67 16.06 -2.88
C THR A 151 -18.87 16.74 -1.54
N GLY A 152 -19.24 16.02 -0.48
CA GLY A 152 -19.40 16.57 0.85
C GLY A 152 -19.66 15.51 1.90
N ILE A 153 -19.45 15.88 3.15
CA ILE A 153 -19.75 15.09 4.34
C ILE A 153 -20.50 15.98 5.32
N GLU A 154 -21.61 15.50 5.82
CA GLU A 154 -22.42 16.20 6.80
C GLU A 154 -22.61 15.33 8.03
N MET A 155 -22.55 15.93 9.22
CA MET A 155 -22.95 15.28 10.45
C MET A 155 -24.41 15.66 10.74
N PHE A 156 -25.28 14.66 10.88
CA PHE A 156 -26.70 14.89 11.19
C PHE A 156 -27.17 13.89 12.24
N GLY A 157 -28.03 14.35 13.12
CA GLY A 157 -28.73 13.53 14.12
C GLY A 157 -27.80 12.91 15.18
N GLN A 158 -28.30 12.94 16.41
CA GLN A 158 -27.89 12.04 17.47
C GLN A 158 -28.94 10.95 17.53
N VAL A 159 -28.54 9.69 17.35
CA VAL A 159 -29.50 8.57 17.47
C VAL A 159 -29.84 8.42 18.95
N ARG A 160 -30.98 8.93 19.36
CA ARG A 160 -31.63 8.54 20.63
C ARG A 160 -32.37 7.24 20.36
N ASP A 161 -31.88 6.17 20.90
CA ASP A 161 -32.61 4.89 20.88
C ASP A 161 -33.66 4.93 22.00
N ASP A 162 -34.89 5.31 21.68
CA ASP A 162 -36.00 5.51 22.63
C ASP A 162 -36.54 4.21 23.27
N ASN A 163 -35.95 3.05 22.96
CA ASN A 163 -36.53 1.73 23.32
C ASN A 163 -35.67 0.85 24.22
N SER A 164 -34.97 1.38 25.22
CA SER A 164 -34.36 0.47 26.21
C SER A 164 -34.31 1.07 27.63
N GLN A 165 -35.10 0.48 28.51
CA GLN A 165 -34.91 0.52 29.94
C GLN A 165 -33.61 -0.21 30.35
N CYS A 166 -32.46 0.35 30.06
CA CYS A 166 -31.20 -0.17 30.52
C CYS A 166 -30.28 1.00 30.91
N HIS A 167 -29.98 1.09 32.20
CA HIS A 167 -29.10 2.09 32.78
C HIS A 167 -27.62 1.74 32.44
N SER A 168 -27.17 2.11 31.26
CA SER A 168 -25.74 2.30 30.96
C SER A 168 -25.63 3.53 30.07
N GLU A 169 -24.69 4.41 30.35
CA GLU A 169 -24.40 5.62 29.60
C GLU A 169 -24.16 5.26 28.13
N ARG A 170 -25.18 5.44 27.28
CA ARG A 170 -25.04 5.26 25.84
C ARG A 170 -24.42 6.53 25.26
N CYS A 171 -23.24 6.38 24.72
CA CYS A 171 -22.63 7.42 23.92
C CYS A 171 -23.59 7.83 22.79
N GLU A 172 -23.81 9.13 22.66
CA GLU A 172 -24.51 9.72 21.51
C GLU A 172 -23.70 9.41 20.24
N GLU A 173 -24.16 8.46 19.41
CA GLU A 173 -23.48 8.14 18.15
C GLU A 173 -23.83 9.20 17.11
N SER A 174 -22.80 9.91 16.65
CA SER A 174 -22.92 10.85 15.55
C SER A 174 -23.14 10.08 14.24
N LEU A 175 -24.10 10.51 13.44
CA LEU A 175 -24.41 9.94 12.12
C LEU A 175 -23.89 10.86 11.03
N TYR A 176 -23.20 10.30 10.07
CA TYR A 176 -22.62 11.00 8.92
C TYR A 176 -23.36 10.65 7.64
N ARG A 177 -23.60 11.65 6.79
CA ARG A 177 -24.05 11.48 5.42
C ARG A 177 -22.92 11.88 4.48
N VAL A 178 -22.44 10.93 3.67
CA VAL A 178 -21.45 11.16 2.64
C VAL A 178 -22.14 11.28 1.30
N THR A 179 -22.11 12.46 0.70
CA THR A 179 -22.70 12.73 -0.63
C THR A 179 -21.63 12.55 -1.69
N PHE A 180 -22.01 11.91 -2.79
CA PHE A 180 -21.12 11.68 -3.92
C PHE A 180 -21.89 11.69 -5.26
N VAL A 181 -21.16 11.98 -6.34
CA VAL A 181 -21.71 11.92 -7.70
C VAL A 181 -21.17 10.67 -8.40
N ARG A 182 -22.07 9.87 -8.95
CA ARG A 182 -21.74 8.68 -9.73
C ARG A 182 -22.59 8.65 -11.00
N LYS A 183 -21.93 8.54 -12.18
CA LYS A 183 -22.60 8.57 -13.50
C LYS A 183 -23.53 9.78 -13.68
N GLY A 184 -23.13 10.94 -13.16
CA GLY A 184 -23.90 12.18 -13.26
C GLY A 184 -25.11 12.27 -12.32
N LYS A 185 -25.31 11.32 -11.42
CA LYS A 185 -26.36 11.33 -10.40
C LYS A 185 -25.74 11.53 -9.02
N GLU A 186 -26.39 12.35 -8.22
CA GLU A 186 -26.06 12.51 -6.81
C GLU A 186 -26.68 11.35 -6.01
N GLU A 187 -25.85 10.75 -5.19
CA GLU A 187 -26.18 9.63 -4.30
C GLU A 187 -25.60 9.93 -2.91
N CYS A 188 -26.07 9.26 -1.88
CA CYS A 188 -25.50 9.40 -0.53
C CYS A 188 -25.43 8.07 0.21
N VAL A 189 -24.52 7.99 1.18
CA VAL A 189 -24.37 6.88 2.12
C VAL A 189 -24.39 7.42 3.54
N GLU A 190 -25.12 6.76 4.42
CA GLU A 190 -25.14 7.05 5.85
C GLU A 190 -24.22 6.10 6.60
N ALA A 191 -23.43 6.63 7.53
CA ALA A 191 -22.45 5.86 8.28
C ALA A 191 -22.30 6.39 9.72
N ASP A 192 -21.93 5.51 10.64
CA ASP A 192 -21.65 5.87 12.04
C ASP A 192 -20.18 6.38 12.17
N LYS A 193 -19.30 5.92 11.27
CA LYS A 193 -17.93 6.41 11.12
C LYS A 193 -17.56 6.51 9.65
N VAL A 194 -16.66 7.45 9.33
CA VAL A 194 -16.11 7.62 7.99
C VAL A 194 -14.60 7.48 8.06
N LEU A 195 -14.04 6.62 7.21
CA LEU A 195 -12.59 6.48 7.03
C LEU A 195 -12.14 7.23 5.77
N MET A 196 -11.28 8.22 5.93
CA MET A 196 -10.60 8.92 4.85
C MET A 196 -9.33 8.15 4.47
N ALA A 197 -9.37 7.43 3.35
CA ALA A 197 -8.29 6.56 2.86
C ALA A 197 -7.89 6.90 1.42
N VAL A 198 -7.86 8.19 1.07
CA VAL A 198 -7.63 8.71 -0.29
C VAL A 198 -6.15 8.80 -0.67
N GLY A 199 -5.29 8.19 0.12
CA GLY A 199 -3.86 8.10 -0.10
C GLY A 199 -3.03 8.81 0.96
N ARG A 200 -1.75 8.96 0.64
CA ARG A 200 -0.75 9.59 1.51
C ARG A 200 0.01 10.66 0.74
N ARG A 201 0.56 11.64 1.42
CA ARG A 201 1.43 12.67 0.86
C ARG A 201 2.74 12.74 1.63
N ALA A 202 3.82 13.05 0.94
CA ALA A 202 5.14 13.22 1.54
C ALA A 202 5.12 14.26 2.67
N ASN A 203 5.80 13.96 3.77
CA ASN A 203 5.85 14.84 4.94
C ASN A 203 7.01 15.84 4.81
N VAL A 204 6.87 16.79 3.89
CA VAL A 204 7.85 17.84 3.59
C VAL A 204 7.67 19.11 4.45
N ALA A 205 6.57 19.19 5.19
CA ALA A 205 6.25 20.38 5.98
C ALA A 205 7.32 20.63 7.06
N SER A 206 7.66 21.89 7.25
CA SER A 206 8.63 22.36 8.26
C SER A 206 10.09 21.89 8.11
N LEU A 207 10.48 21.32 6.97
CA LEU A 207 11.87 20.92 6.74
C LEU A 207 12.75 22.06 6.18
N ASN A 208 12.17 23.17 5.70
CA ASN A 208 12.86 24.30 5.05
C ASN A 208 13.65 23.88 3.79
N LEU A 209 13.10 22.95 3.01
CA LEU A 209 13.80 22.37 1.85
C LEU A 209 14.20 23.39 0.78
N ALA A 210 13.34 24.38 0.53
CA ALA A 210 13.60 25.42 -0.47
C ALA A 210 14.79 26.30 -0.09
N ASP A 211 14.95 26.59 1.21
CA ASP A 211 16.02 27.46 1.72
C ASP A 211 17.41 26.83 1.55
N VAL A 212 17.48 25.51 1.47
CA VAL A 212 18.73 24.77 1.28
C VAL A 212 18.89 24.22 -0.15
N GLY A 213 18.00 24.58 -1.08
CA GLY A 213 18.12 24.24 -2.49
C GLY A 213 17.72 22.81 -2.83
N ILE A 214 16.96 22.12 -1.98
CA ILE A 214 16.46 20.78 -2.25
C ILE A 214 15.20 20.86 -3.13
N GLU A 215 15.24 20.21 -4.28
CA GLU A 215 14.10 20.14 -5.19
C GLU A 215 13.03 19.18 -4.65
N PHE A 216 11.78 19.65 -4.63
CA PHE A 216 10.64 18.82 -4.24
C PHE A 216 9.37 19.22 -5.01
N SER A 217 8.41 18.33 -5.03
CA SER A 217 7.11 18.49 -5.66
C SER A 217 5.99 18.09 -4.69
N PRO A 218 4.71 18.25 -5.05
CA PRO A 218 3.60 17.70 -4.27
C PRO A 218 3.67 16.19 -4.04
N ARG A 219 4.44 15.46 -4.86
CA ARG A 219 4.67 14.01 -4.70
C ARG A 219 5.74 13.70 -3.65
N GLY A 220 6.73 14.57 -3.46
CA GLY A 220 7.84 14.36 -2.53
C GLY A 220 9.14 15.00 -3.01
N ILE A 221 10.24 14.71 -2.31
CA ILE A 221 11.59 15.17 -2.65
C ILE A 221 12.05 14.44 -3.93
N VAL A 222 12.59 15.21 -4.88
CA VAL A 222 13.15 14.66 -6.12
C VAL A 222 14.50 14.00 -5.81
N VAL A 223 14.68 12.75 -6.21
CA VAL A 223 15.92 11.99 -6.02
C VAL A 223 16.31 11.26 -7.29
N ASN A 224 17.60 11.00 -7.44
CA ASN A 224 18.15 10.12 -8.48
C ASN A 224 18.06 8.62 -8.07
N ASP A 225 18.62 7.72 -8.88
CA ASP A 225 18.58 6.27 -8.64
C ASP A 225 19.32 5.84 -7.37
N PHE A 226 20.18 6.68 -6.83
CA PHE A 226 20.91 6.46 -5.56
C PHE A 226 20.24 7.14 -4.36
N MET A 227 19.00 7.60 -4.51
CA MET A 227 18.24 8.34 -3.48
C MET A 227 18.87 9.69 -3.11
N GLN A 228 19.82 10.20 -3.88
CA GLN A 228 20.47 11.48 -3.69
C GLN A 228 19.56 12.62 -4.22
N THR A 229 19.46 13.70 -3.47
CA THR A 229 18.67 14.89 -3.83
C THR A 229 19.45 15.79 -4.80
N SER A 230 18.91 16.98 -5.13
CA SER A 230 19.63 18.03 -5.86
C SER A 230 20.88 18.56 -5.12
N VAL A 231 21.02 18.28 -3.82
CA VAL A 231 22.18 18.62 -3.01
C VAL A 231 23.00 17.33 -2.77
N PRO A 232 24.26 17.25 -3.26
CA PRO A 232 24.99 15.99 -3.42
C PRO A 232 25.24 15.17 -2.13
N HIS A 233 25.25 15.78 -0.95
CA HIS A 233 25.46 15.09 0.33
C HIS A 233 24.15 14.87 1.11
N ILE A 234 22.99 15.21 0.50
CA ILE A 234 21.67 15.02 1.10
C ILE A 234 20.88 13.99 0.31
N TYR A 235 20.34 13.00 1.02
CA TYR A 235 19.56 11.88 0.47
C TYR A 235 18.14 11.90 1.02
N ALA A 236 17.18 11.31 0.30
CA ALA A 236 15.81 11.18 0.77
C ALA A 236 15.25 9.78 0.47
N VAL A 237 14.85 9.04 1.53
CA VAL A 237 14.45 7.64 1.45
C VAL A 237 13.04 7.40 2.03
N GLY A 238 12.34 6.42 1.50
CA GLY A 238 10.98 6.05 1.91
C GLY A 238 9.92 7.00 1.37
N ASP A 239 8.79 7.09 2.06
CA ASP A 239 7.60 7.80 1.61
C ASP A 239 7.86 9.27 1.26
N ILE A 240 8.91 9.88 1.83
CA ILE A 240 9.23 11.30 1.63
C ILE A 240 9.62 11.63 0.18
N ASN A 241 10.16 10.66 -0.59
CA ASN A 241 10.49 10.87 -2.00
C ASN A 241 9.31 10.58 -2.96
N GLY A 242 8.21 10.00 -2.44
CA GLY A 242 6.97 9.76 -3.19
C GLY A 242 7.05 8.71 -4.30
N GLN A 243 8.15 7.97 -4.43
CA GLN A 243 8.31 6.92 -5.44
C GLN A 243 7.48 5.69 -5.10
N MET A 244 7.71 5.09 -3.90
CA MET A 244 7.01 3.91 -3.43
C MET A 244 6.82 3.98 -1.92
N MET A 245 5.57 4.16 -1.47
CA MET A 245 5.23 4.33 -0.04
C MET A 245 5.03 2.96 0.64
N LEU A 246 6.10 2.17 0.72
CA LEU A 246 6.14 0.85 1.35
C LEU A 246 7.34 0.74 2.30
N ALA A 247 7.16 0.08 3.44
CA ALA A 247 8.20 -0.02 4.47
C ALA A 247 9.48 -0.70 3.95
N HIS A 248 9.34 -1.81 3.21
CA HIS A 248 10.48 -2.50 2.61
C HIS A 248 11.14 -1.67 1.49
N ALA A 249 10.38 -0.87 0.73
CA ALA A 249 10.96 0.06 -0.22
C ALA A 249 11.87 1.08 0.50
N ALA A 250 11.40 1.66 1.61
CA ALA A 250 12.20 2.58 2.43
C ALA A 250 13.49 1.93 2.94
N THR A 251 13.43 0.67 3.38
CA THR A 251 14.60 -0.09 3.84
C THR A 251 15.63 -0.26 2.72
N PHE A 252 15.21 -0.73 1.55
CA PHE A 252 16.14 -0.95 0.43
C PHE A 252 16.65 0.35 -0.19
N GLN A 253 15.84 1.41 -0.22
CA GLN A 253 16.30 2.75 -0.58
C GLN A 253 17.36 3.27 0.41
N GLY A 254 17.19 3.00 1.72
CA GLY A 254 18.17 3.34 2.73
C GLY A 254 19.51 2.63 2.54
N ILE A 255 19.47 1.34 2.20
CA ILE A 255 20.67 0.55 1.86
C ILE A 255 21.35 1.15 0.61
N THR A 256 20.59 1.42 -0.45
CA THR A 256 21.11 2.02 -1.70
C THR A 256 21.79 3.37 -1.43
N ALA A 257 21.16 4.22 -0.60
CA ALA A 257 21.76 5.51 -0.22
C ALA A 257 23.08 5.33 0.55
N LEU A 258 23.11 4.41 1.52
CA LEU A 258 24.33 4.12 2.31
C LEU A 258 25.44 3.55 1.46
N ASP A 259 25.15 2.60 0.57
CA ASP A 259 26.15 2.04 -0.34
C ASP A 259 26.74 3.11 -1.25
N HIS A 260 25.91 4.03 -1.76
CA HIS A 260 26.39 5.16 -2.56
C HIS A 260 27.28 6.13 -1.73
N ILE A 261 26.89 6.46 -0.49
CA ILE A 261 27.69 7.28 0.44
C ILE A 261 29.08 6.63 0.71
N MET A 262 29.08 5.31 0.87
CA MET A 262 30.30 4.53 1.15
C MET A 262 31.15 4.24 -0.08
N GLY A 263 30.70 4.62 -1.28
CA GLY A 263 31.37 4.29 -2.55
C GLY A 263 31.32 2.79 -2.87
N LEU A 264 30.33 2.08 -2.34
CA LEU A 264 30.07 0.67 -2.60
C LEU A 264 29.06 0.53 -3.75
N GLY A 265 29.21 -0.51 -4.56
CA GLY A 265 28.20 -0.94 -5.50
C GLY A 265 27.20 -1.88 -4.83
N ASN A 266 25.96 -1.92 -5.32
CA ASN A 266 25.02 -2.97 -4.97
C ASN A 266 24.23 -3.41 -6.22
N ASP A 267 23.64 -4.60 -6.13
CA ASP A 267 22.82 -5.20 -7.21
C ASP A 267 21.31 -5.06 -6.93
N ILE A 268 20.91 -4.10 -6.09
CA ILE A 268 19.51 -3.88 -5.72
C ILE A 268 18.79 -3.22 -6.89
N ASP A 269 17.83 -3.93 -7.47
CA ASP A 269 16.91 -3.39 -8.47
C ASP A 269 15.63 -2.88 -7.80
N LEU A 270 15.57 -1.60 -7.50
CA LEU A 270 14.41 -0.96 -6.88
C LEU A 270 13.16 -0.94 -7.77
N SER A 271 13.28 -1.28 -9.06
CA SER A 271 12.13 -1.43 -9.94
C SER A 271 11.35 -2.72 -9.69
N VAL A 272 11.99 -3.72 -9.10
CA VAL A 272 11.36 -5.00 -8.71
C VAL A 272 10.88 -4.92 -7.28
N MET A 273 9.75 -4.26 -7.09
CA MET A 273 9.19 -4.00 -5.76
C MET A 273 7.88 -4.76 -5.57
N PRO A 274 7.85 -5.81 -4.71
CA PRO A 274 6.61 -6.51 -4.41
C PRO A 274 5.68 -5.63 -3.57
N ALA A 275 4.38 -5.74 -3.84
CA ALA A 275 3.34 -5.07 -3.08
C ALA A 275 2.27 -6.08 -2.65
N ALA A 276 1.79 -5.96 -1.42
CA ALA A 276 0.72 -6.80 -0.89
C ALA A 276 -0.43 -5.96 -0.33
N VAL A 277 -1.63 -6.52 -0.38
CA VAL A 277 -2.87 -5.98 0.19
C VAL A 277 -3.44 -7.05 1.12
N PHE A 278 -3.52 -6.74 2.39
CA PHE A 278 -3.94 -7.68 3.45
C PHE A 278 -5.46 -7.70 3.62
N THR A 279 -6.17 -7.83 2.50
CA THR A 279 -7.60 -8.16 2.51
C THR A 279 -7.80 -9.66 2.78
N SER A 280 -9.05 -10.10 2.88
CA SER A 280 -9.40 -11.52 2.86
C SER A 280 -10.28 -11.78 1.65
N PRO A 281 -9.78 -12.51 0.60
CA PRO A 281 -8.40 -13.03 0.46
C PRO A 281 -7.37 -11.92 0.25
N GLU A 282 -6.09 -12.24 0.51
CA GLU A 282 -4.96 -11.33 0.24
C GLU A 282 -4.77 -11.11 -1.27
N ALA A 283 -4.11 -10.01 -1.63
CA ALA A 283 -3.65 -9.79 -2.99
C ALA A 283 -2.19 -9.35 -3.01
N ALA A 284 -1.44 -9.72 -4.04
CA ALA A 284 -0.04 -9.34 -4.19
C ALA A 284 0.35 -9.16 -5.66
N SER A 285 1.36 -8.33 -5.88
CA SER A 285 1.82 -7.96 -7.22
C SER A 285 3.30 -7.65 -7.20
N VAL A 286 4.02 -8.03 -8.24
CA VAL A 286 5.43 -7.66 -8.48
C VAL A 286 5.70 -7.58 -9.97
N GLY A 287 6.56 -6.66 -10.37
CA GLY A 287 6.94 -6.44 -11.76
C GLY A 287 5.85 -5.77 -12.59
N MET A 288 5.97 -5.86 -13.93
CA MET A 288 5.09 -5.16 -14.86
C MET A 288 3.71 -5.82 -14.98
N THR A 289 2.67 -5.01 -15.01
CA THR A 289 1.31 -5.44 -15.34
C THR A 289 1.16 -5.66 -16.85
N GLU A 290 0.14 -6.42 -17.26
CA GLU A 290 -0.20 -6.58 -18.67
C GLU A 290 -0.55 -5.23 -19.33
N ASP A 291 -1.20 -4.34 -18.57
CA ASP A 291 -1.59 -3.02 -19.08
C ASP A 291 -0.38 -2.12 -19.31
N GLU A 292 0.57 -2.08 -18.37
CA GLU A 292 1.86 -1.37 -18.55
C GLU A 292 2.67 -1.89 -19.74
N CYS A 293 2.69 -3.21 -19.93
CA CYS A 293 3.34 -3.81 -21.10
C CYS A 293 2.69 -3.35 -22.42
N LYS A 294 1.35 -3.32 -22.45
CA LYS A 294 0.59 -2.83 -23.62
C LYS A 294 0.87 -1.36 -23.90
N GLU A 295 0.88 -0.51 -22.86
CA GLU A 295 1.16 0.92 -22.99
C GLU A 295 2.59 1.18 -23.52
N LYS A 296 3.55 0.35 -23.11
CA LYS A 296 4.96 0.42 -23.54
C LYS A 296 5.23 -0.29 -24.86
N GLY A 297 4.20 -0.92 -25.47
CA GLY A 297 4.37 -1.69 -26.72
C GLY A 297 5.18 -2.97 -26.56
N ILE A 298 5.31 -3.51 -25.33
CA ILE A 298 6.05 -4.74 -25.05
C ILE A 298 5.14 -5.94 -25.34
N PRO A 299 5.51 -6.84 -26.27
CA PRO A 299 4.72 -8.03 -26.54
C PRO A 299 4.79 -9.00 -25.35
N VAL A 300 3.64 -9.47 -24.86
CA VAL A 300 3.57 -10.37 -23.72
C VAL A 300 2.56 -11.51 -23.92
N LYS A 301 2.83 -12.61 -23.25
CA LYS A 301 1.92 -13.74 -23.04
C LYS A 301 1.60 -13.83 -21.55
N CYS A 302 0.31 -13.90 -21.20
CA CYS A 302 -0.13 -14.07 -19.80
C CYS A 302 -0.55 -15.52 -19.55
N LEU A 303 0.05 -16.14 -18.56
CA LEU A 303 -0.29 -17.48 -18.08
C LEU A 303 -1.13 -17.34 -16.80
N LYS A 304 -2.10 -18.24 -16.58
CA LYS A 304 -3.00 -18.16 -15.43
C LYS A 304 -3.28 -19.53 -14.83
N SER A 305 -3.32 -19.58 -13.50
CA SER A 305 -3.84 -20.72 -12.73
C SER A 305 -4.83 -20.24 -11.66
N PHE A 306 -5.55 -21.16 -11.04
CA PHE A 306 -6.60 -20.83 -10.08
C PHE A 306 -6.47 -21.68 -8.81
N PHE A 307 -6.65 -21.06 -7.65
CA PHE A 307 -6.61 -21.75 -6.35
C PHE A 307 -7.65 -22.87 -6.21
N ARG A 308 -8.76 -22.82 -6.92
CA ARG A 308 -9.74 -23.93 -6.97
C ARG A 308 -9.18 -25.25 -7.52
N ALA A 309 -8.08 -25.19 -8.26
CA ALA A 309 -7.36 -26.37 -8.77
C ALA A 309 -6.13 -26.73 -7.93
N ASN A 310 -5.83 -25.98 -6.88
CA ASN A 310 -4.71 -26.22 -5.99
C ASN A 310 -5.15 -27.08 -4.80
N GLY A 311 -4.51 -28.28 -4.65
CA GLY A 311 -4.90 -29.26 -3.63
C GLY A 311 -4.85 -28.72 -2.20
N LYS A 312 -3.85 -27.90 -1.86
CA LYS A 312 -3.73 -27.30 -0.53
C LYS A 312 -4.86 -26.28 -0.26
N ALA A 313 -5.18 -25.43 -1.22
CA ALA A 313 -6.28 -24.48 -1.11
C ALA A 313 -7.63 -25.17 -0.93
N VAL A 314 -7.84 -26.30 -1.63
CA VAL A 314 -9.05 -27.13 -1.46
C VAL A 314 -9.13 -27.70 -0.03
N THR A 315 -8.03 -28.21 0.53
CA THR A 315 -8.03 -28.73 1.92
C THR A 315 -8.26 -27.66 2.97
N MET A 316 -7.91 -26.40 2.67
CA MET A 316 -8.14 -25.24 3.55
C MET A 316 -9.54 -24.62 3.36
N ALA A 317 -10.30 -25.07 2.36
CA ALA A 317 -11.56 -24.42 1.91
C ALA A 317 -11.37 -22.95 1.48
N GLU A 318 -10.17 -22.58 1.02
CA GLU A 318 -9.80 -21.23 0.57
C GLU A 318 -9.47 -21.23 -0.93
N THR A 319 -10.47 -21.51 -1.75
CA THR A 319 -10.32 -21.73 -3.20
C THR A 319 -10.55 -20.49 -4.05
N ASP A 320 -10.92 -19.36 -3.44
CA ASP A 320 -11.15 -18.09 -4.15
C ASP A 320 -9.81 -17.40 -4.42
N GLY A 321 -9.41 -17.43 -5.69
CA GLY A 321 -8.18 -16.78 -6.09
C GLY A 321 -7.62 -17.26 -7.43
N PHE A 322 -6.65 -16.51 -7.94
CA PHE A 322 -5.87 -16.88 -9.13
C PHE A 322 -4.45 -16.33 -9.06
N CYS A 323 -3.59 -16.89 -9.89
CA CYS A 323 -2.24 -16.38 -10.17
C CYS A 323 -2.13 -16.08 -11.67
N LYS A 324 -1.62 -14.90 -12.02
CA LYS A 324 -1.32 -14.45 -13.37
C LYS A 324 0.16 -14.12 -13.47
N VAL A 325 0.84 -14.73 -14.44
CA VAL A 325 2.24 -14.44 -14.76
C VAL A 325 2.31 -13.78 -16.13
N VAL A 326 3.07 -12.70 -16.21
CA VAL A 326 3.31 -11.94 -17.45
C VAL A 326 4.70 -12.32 -17.97
N LEU A 327 4.75 -12.90 -19.16
CA LEU A 327 5.98 -13.32 -19.82
C LEU A 327 6.23 -12.45 -21.04
N ALA A 328 7.50 -12.11 -21.31
CA ALA A 328 7.89 -11.54 -22.59
C ALA A 328 7.57 -12.53 -23.73
N ALA A 329 6.98 -12.04 -24.81
CA ALA A 329 6.69 -12.80 -26.01
C ALA A 329 7.55 -12.32 -27.19
N ALA A 330 7.74 -13.18 -28.18
CA ALA A 330 8.38 -12.78 -29.44
C ALA A 330 7.58 -11.64 -30.09
N PRO A 331 8.23 -10.60 -30.60
CA PRO A 331 7.56 -9.58 -31.39
C PRO A 331 6.97 -10.19 -32.68
N LYS A 332 5.82 -9.64 -33.10
CA LYS A 332 5.12 -10.13 -34.31
C LYS A 332 5.75 -9.67 -35.65
N ASP A 333 6.63 -8.71 -35.54
CA ASP A 333 7.33 -8.04 -36.64
C ASP A 333 8.82 -7.89 -36.29
N ASP A 334 9.63 -7.36 -37.19
CA ASP A 334 11.08 -7.17 -36.98
C ASP A 334 11.44 -6.14 -35.90
N THR A 335 10.49 -5.76 -35.03
CA THR A 335 10.76 -4.88 -33.88
C THR A 335 11.53 -5.65 -32.79
N LEU A 336 12.58 -5.01 -32.26
CA LEU A 336 13.34 -5.59 -31.13
C LEU A 336 12.56 -5.46 -29.82
N SER A 337 12.27 -6.59 -29.19
CA SER A 337 11.79 -6.59 -27.79
C SER A 337 12.97 -6.28 -26.86
N PRO A 338 12.80 -5.41 -25.83
CA PRO A 338 13.84 -5.16 -24.85
C PRO A 338 14.06 -6.36 -23.90
N TYR A 339 13.19 -7.37 -23.96
CA TYR A 339 13.24 -8.54 -23.10
C TYR A 339 13.34 -9.82 -23.93
N PRO A 340 14.18 -10.80 -23.53
CA PRO A 340 14.21 -12.12 -24.14
C PRO A 340 12.85 -12.81 -24.06
N GLU A 341 12.48 -13.55 -25.10
CA GLU A 341 11.26 -14.36 -25.08
C GLU A 341 11.26 -15.34 -23.90
N GLY A 342 10.13 -15.42 -23.20
CA GLY A 342 9.96 -16.27 -22.02
C GLY A 342 10.51 -15.68 -20.73
N GLN A 343 11.10 -14.49 -20.72
CA GLN A 343 11.49 -13.82 -19.48
C GLN A 343 10.23 -13.46 -18.65
N ILE A 344 10.29 -13.71 -17.34
CA ILE A 344 9.21 -13.35 -16.40
C ILE A 344 9.30 -11.86 -16.13
N LEU A 345 8.24 -11.11 -16.50
CA LEU A 345 8.16 -9.66 -16.35
C LEU A 345 7.30 -9.22 -15.19
N GLY A 346 6.31 -10.01 -14.80
CA GLY A 346 5.40 -9.69 -13.70
C GLY A 346 4.62 -10.89 -13.18
N CYS A 347 4.16 -10.76 -11.95
CA CYS A 347 3.28 -11.74 -11.30
C CYS A 347 2.24 -11.00 -10.45
N HIS A 348 0.98 -11.39 -10.61
CA HIS A 348 -0.17 -10.77 -9.97
C HIS A 348 -1.10 -11.87 -9.48
N LEU A 349 -1.36 -11.93 -8.17
CA LEU A 349 -2.22 -12.96 -7.62
C LEU A 349 -3.09 -12.43 -6.48
N TYR A 350 -4.25 -13.03 -6.31
CA TYR A 350 -5.02 -12.91 -5.08
C TYR A 350 -5.46 -14.32 -4.64
N GLY A 351 -5.52 -14.53 -3.34
CA GLY A 351 -5.86 -15.81 -2.74
C GLY A 351 -5.21 -15.96 -1.37
N PRO A 352 -5.31 -17.15 -0.75
CA PRO A 352 -4.67 -17.39 0.53
C PRO A 352 -3.15 -17.24 0.43
N HIS A 353 -2.56 -16.55 1.41
CA HIS A 353 -1.10 -16.32 1.50
C HIS A 353 -0.45 -15.69 0.25
N ALA A 354 -1.19 -14.84 -0.45
CA ALA A 354 -0.67 -14.18 -1.64
C ALA A 354 0.60 -13.35 -1.34
N SER A 355 0.66 -12.73 -0.16
CA SER A 355 1.80 -11.94 0.32
C SER A 355 3.08 -12.76 0.50
N ASP A 356 2.96 -14.06 0.84
CA ASP A 356 4.09 -14.98 0.95
C ASP A 356 4.48 -15.56 -0.41
N ILE A 357 3.51 -16.00 -1.21
CA ILE A 357 3.72 -16.63 -2.51
C ILE A 357 4.43 -15.68 -3.50
N ILE A 358 4.11 -14.38 -3.46
CA ILE A 358 4.68 -13.40 -4.38
C ILE A 358 6.21 -13.29 -4.28
N GLN A 359 6.82 -13.68 -3.16
CA GLN A 359 8.26 -13.58 -2.94
C GLN A 359 9.06 -14.48 -3.89
N GLU A 360 8.55 -15.63 -4.25
CA GLU A 360 9.18 -16.51 -5.24
C GLU A 360 9.22 -15.82 -6.61
N ALA A 361 8.09 -15.27 -7.06
CA ALA A 361 8.05 -14.50 -8.30
C ALA A 361 8.96 -13.26 -8.25
N CYS A 362 9.04 -12.57 -7.12
CA CYS A 362 9.94 -11.44 -6.90
C CYS A 362 11.41 -11.86 -7.10
N ALA A 363 11.82 -12.99 -6.50
CA ALA A 363 13.18 -13.51 -6.66
C ALA A 363 13.50 -13.88 -8.11
N MET A 364 12.55 -14.45 -8.85
CA MET A 364 12.72 -14.80 -10.26
C MET A 364 12.83 -13.55 -11.15
N ILE A 365 11.97 -12.56 -10.95
CA ILE A 365 11.99 -11.31 -11.71
C ILE A 365 13.28 -10.53 -11.46
N SER A 366 13.74 -10.43 -10.21
CA SER A 366 14.99 -9.74 -9.87
C SER A 366 16.24 -10.40 -10.51
N ARG A 367 16.16 -11.70 -10.79
CA ARG A 367 17.20 -12.46 -11.52
C ARG A 367 17.00 -12.49 -13.02
N LYS A 368 15.96 -11.83 -13.55
CA LYS A 368 15.57 -11.84 -14.95
C LYS A 368 15.38 -13.26 -15.51
N ALA A 369 14.83 -14.14 -14.64
CA ALA A 369 14.68 -15.55 -14.96
C ALA A 369 13.72 -15.79 -16.13
N SER A 370 14.03 -16.80 -16.92
CA SER A 370 13.18 -17.32 -17.98
C SER A 370 12.13 -18.31 -17.44
N LEU A 371 11.11 -18.56 -18.25
CA LEU A 371 10.11 -19.62 -17.99
C LEU A 371 10.78 -20.99 -17.78
N ALA A 372 11.78 -21.32 -18.60
CA ALA A 372 12.49 -22.61 -18.54
C ALA A 372 13.25 -22.79 -17.21
N GLU A 373 13.91 -21.71 -16.74
CA GLU A 373 14.60 -21.74 -15.44
C GLU A 373 13.61 -21.97 -14.30
N PHE A 374 12.46 -21.28 -14.30
CA PHE A 374 11.45 -21.49 -13.28
C PHE A 374 10.86 -22.90 -13.32
N GLN A 375 10.58 -23.45 -14.50
CA GLN A 375 10.04 -24.80 -14.67
C GLN A 375 10.99 -25.89 -14.17
N SER A 376 12.28 -25.59 -13.98
CA SER A 376 13.25 -26.51 -13.38
C SER A 376 13.22 -26.53 -11.85
N VAL A 377 12.47 -25.62 -11.19
CA VAL A 377 12.36 -25.54 -9.73
C VAL A 377 11.37 -26.61 -9.22
N ILE A 378 11.83 -27.43 -8.26
CA ILE A 378 10.98 -28.44 -7.63
C ILE A 378 10.21 -27.80 -6.49
N HIS A 379 8.89 -27.87 -6.55
CA HIS A 379 8.00 -27.36 -5.50
C HIS A 379 7.57 -28.48 -4.54
N THR A 380 7.46 -28.14 -3.27
CA THR A 380 6.95 -29.05 -2.24
C THR A 380 5.45 -29.28 -2.44
N HIS A 381 5.00 -30.55 -2.36
CA HIS A 381 3.60 -30.95 -2.48
C HIS A 381 3.03 -31.47 -1.14
N PRO A 382 1.78 -31.13 -0.71
CA PRO A 382 0.92 -30.08 -1.30
C PRO A 382 1.17 -28.71 -0.65
N THR A 383 1.29 -27.67 -1.45
CA THR A 383 1.49 -26.29 -1.00
C THR A 383 0.64 -25.29 -1.79
N LEU A 384 0.46 -24.08 -1.23
CA LEU A 384 -0.21 -23.00 -1.93
C LEU A 384 0.64 -22.43 -3.07
N THR A 385 1.97 -22.46 -2.95
CA THR A 385 2.92 -21.99 -3.98
C THR A 385 2.80 -22.73 -5.31
N GLU A 386 2.28 -23.96 -5.31
CA GLU A 386 2.00 -24.70 -6.54
C GLU A 386 1.01 -23.98 -7.48
N VAL A 387 0.30 -22.94 -7.00
CA VAL A 387 -0.51 -22.09 -7.89
C VAL A 387 0.37 -21.35 -8.88
N LEU A 388 1.56 -20.89 -8.45
CA LEU A 388 2.53 -20.23 -9.32
C LEU A 388 3.14 -21.24 -10.29
N GLN A 389 3.57 -22.40 -9.80
CA GLN A 389 4.07 -23.50 -10.63
C GLN A 389 3.03 -23.92 -11.69
N SER A 390 1.77 -24.08 -11.32
CA SER A 390 0.68 -24.44 -12.25
C SER A 390 0.45 -23.38 -13.32
N ALA A 391 0.61 -22.09 -12.99
CA ALA A 391 0.53 -21.02 -13.99
C ALA A 391 1.64 -21.16 -15.04
N LEU A 392 2.85 -21.46 -14.62
CA LEU A 392 4.03 -21.53 -15.48
C LEU A 392 4.15 -22.84 -16.27
N HIS A 393 3.38 -23.86 -15.93
CA HIS A 393 3.26 -25.10 -16.69
C HIS A 393 1.99 -25.15 -17.58
N SER A 394 1.18 -24.06 -17.65
CA SER A 394 -0.08 -24.01 -18.40
C SER A 394 0.06 -23.68 -19.89
#